data_06018659669501a76eeecd9c768cc7a5
#
_entry.id   06018659669501a76eeecd9c768cc7a5
#
_cell.length_a   1.000
_cell.length_b   1.000
_cell.length_c   1.000
_cell.angle_alpha   90.00
_cell.angle_beta   90.00
_cell.angle_gamma   90.00
#
_symmetry.space_group_name_H-M   'P 1'
#
loop_
_entity.id
_entity.type
_entity.pdbx_description
1 polymer ?
#
loop_
_entity_poly.entity_id
_entity_poly.type
_entity_poly.pdbx_seq_one_letter_code
_entity_poly.pdbx_strand_id
1 'polypeptide(L)'
;MNSLKNHFLISVPHLKDPFFEKSVVYLCEHDKKGAMGLIINKAIKKNNITLKDSNSDIELNKYLEENYLHIGGPVLTDRVLFLHTNNDISKSVPVSDEVSISGNIELLSSIQKSKDVKSKLFLGHAGWDSGQLEREIENGDWLIQKSSTSIIFEQEIDNIWIITTNSLGIEIGDISNTSGYS
;
A
#
# COMPACT_ATOMS: atom_id res chain seq x y z
N MET A 1 20.10 -0.93 10.93
CA MET A 1 19.54 -0.23 9.77
C MET A 1 18.77 1.00 10.24
N ASN A 2 18.78 2.10 9.48
CA ASN A 2 17.89 3.22 9.76
C ASN A 2 16.45 2.82 9.43
N SER A 3 15.44 3.47 10.06
CA SER A 3 14.03 3.18 9.78
C SER A 3 13.70 3.42 8.31
N LEU A 4 13.02 2.45 7.69
CA LEU A 4 12.46 2.54 6.33
C LEU A 4 11.00 3.01 6.31
N LYS A 5 10.47 3.49 7.46
CA LYS A 5 9.17 4.15 7.49
C LYS A 5 9.11 5.23 6.41
N ASN A 6 7.96 5.39 5.76
CA ASN A 6 7.76 6.33 4.65
C ASN A 6 8.64 6.02 3.40
N HIS A 7 8.90 4.74 3.13
CA HIS A 7 9.53 4.28 1.89
C HIS A 7 8.61 3.30 1.17
N PHE A 8 8.87 3.11 -0.12
CA PHE A 8 8.31 2.01 -0.89
C PHE A 8 9.24 0.81 -0.83
N LEU A 9 8.64 -0.38 -0.67
CA LEU A 9 9.25 -1.65 -1.02
C LEU A 9 8.64 -2.07 -2.35
N ILE A 10 9.49 -2.26 -3.34
CA ILE A 10 9.10 -2.62 -4.69
C ILE A 10 9.56 -4.05 -4.92
N SER A 11 8.62 -4.96 -5.18
CA SER A 11 8.97 -6.35 -5.46
C SER A 11 9.82 -6.45 -6.72
N VAL A 12 10.89 -7.24 -6.66
CA VAL A 12 11.73 -7.48 -7.84
C VAL A 12 10.96 -8.25 -8.92
N PRO A 13 11.30 -8.09 -10.20
CA PRO A 13 10.55 -8.71 -11.30
C PRO A 13 10.46 -10.23 -11.26
N HIS A 14 11.42 -10.91 -10.64
CA HIS A 14 11.47 -12.37 -10.53
C HIS A 14 10.90 -12.92 -9.22
N LEU A 15 10.37 -12.07 -8.33
CA LEU A 15 9.70 -12.52 -7.11
C LEU A 15 8.44 -13.32 -7.49
N LYS A 16 8.43 -14.61 -7.12
CA LYS A 16 7.34 -15.55 -7.40
C LYS A 16 6.41 -15.77 -6.21
N ASP A 17 6.24 -14.76 -5.37
CA ASP A 17 5.24 -14.82 -4.30
C ASP A 17 3.87 -14.43 -4.87
N PRO A 18 2.82 -15.30 -4.75
CA PRO A 18 1.50 -15.03 -5.35
C PRO A 18 0.85 -13.75 -4.82
N PHE A 19 1.21 -13.32 -3.62
CA PHE A 19 0.66 -12.13 -2.98
C PHE A 19 1.45 -10.86 -3.31
N PHE A 20 2.79 -10.98 -3.37
CA PHE A 20 3.69 -9.83 -3.54
C PHE A 20 4.28 -9.68 -4.95
N GLU A 21 3.98 -10.59 -5.87
CA GLU A 21 4.39 -10.41 -7.26
C GLU A 21 3.91 -9.07 -7.82
N LYS A 22 4.82 -8.29 -8.43
CA LYS A 22 4.57 -6.96 -9.00
C LYS A 22 3.85 -6.02 -8.03
N SER A 23 4.18 -6.06 -6.75
CA SER A 23 3.61 -5.18 -5.74
C SER A 23 4.54 -4.04 -5.36
N VAL A 24 3.92 -2.94 -4.94
CA VAL A 24 4.57 -1.81 -4.27
C VAL A 24 3.92 -1.65 -2.91
N VAL A 25 4.72 -1.78 -1.86
CA VAL A 25 4.27 -1.64 -0.47
C VAL A 25 4.74 -0.31 0.08
N TYR A 26 3.83 0.48 0.60
CA TYR A 26 4.16 1.69 1.36
C TYR A 26 4.35 1.32 2.83
N LEU A 27 5.58 1.50 3.35
CA LEU A 27 5.91 1.21 4.74
C LEU A 27 5.38 2.29 5.68
N CYS A 28 4.41 1.91 6.49
CA CYS A 28 3.78 2.78 7.49
C CYS A 28 4.50 2.73 8.84
N GLU A 29 5.09 1.60 9.19
CA GLU A 29 5.87 1.40 10.40
C GLU A 29 7.11 0.55 10.12
N HIS A 30 8.24 0.89 10.75
CA HIS A 30 9.46 0.08 10.74
C HIS A 30 10.33 0.42 11.95
N ASP A 31 10.53 -0.56 12.82
CA ASP A 31 11.39 -0.47 13.98
C ASP A 31 12.02 -1.84 14.31
N LYS A 32 12.69 -1.95 15.46
CA LYS A 32 13.33 -3.21 15.91
C LYS A 32 12.36 -4.37 16.16
N LYS A 33 11.06 -4.11 16.25
CA LYS A 33 10.03 -5.14 16.48
C LYS A 33 9.51 -5.71 15.17
N GLY A 34 9.77 -5.04 14.04
CA GLY A 34 9.35 -5.45 12.71
C GLY A 34 8.87 -4.28 11.84
N ALA A 35 8.08 -4.60 10.84
CA ALA A 35 7.55 -3.61 9.91
C ALA A 35 6.09 -3.88 9.55
N MET A 36 5.37 -2.82 9.19
CA MET A 36 4.01 -2.89 8.65
C MET A 36 3.87 -1.95 7.47
N GLY A 37 3.22 -2.42 6.41
CA GLY A 37 2.98 -1.64 5.21
C GLY A 37 1.70 -2.01 4.49
N LEU A 38 1.36 -1.21 3.48
CA LEU A 38 0.17 -1.39 2.65
C LEU A 38 0.54 -1.53 1.18
N ILE A 39 0.07 -2.58 0.52
CA ILE A 39 0.22 -2.74 -0.94
C ILE A 39 -0.67 -1.70 -1.61
N ILE A 40 -0.06 -0.73 -2.30
CA ILE A 40 -0.79 0.42 -2.86
C ILE A 40 -1.28 0.21 -4.29
N ASN A 41 -0.87 -0.87 -4.95
CA ASN A 41 -1.17 -1.15 -6.36
C ASN A 41 -1.98 -2.43 -6.59
N LYS A 42 -2.69 -2.93 -5.58
CA LYS A 42 -3.67 -4.02 -5.73
C LYS A 42 -5.03 -3.58 -5.21
N ALA A 43 -6.07 -3.76 -6.03
CA ALA A 43 -7.42 -3.32 -5.68
C ALA A 43 -8.50 -4.29 -6.18
N ILE A 44 -9.63 -4.26 -5.51
CA ILE A 44 -10.85 -4.98 -5.86
C ILE A 44 -11.89 -3.98 -6.35
N LYS A 45 -12.56 -4.28 -7.46
CA LYS A 45 -13.71 -3.49 -7.92
C LYS A 45 -14.93 -3.75 -7.03
N LYS A 46 -15.72 -2.72 -6.80
CA LYS A 46 -16.95 -2.74 -5.96
C LYS A 46 -17.88 -3.94 -6.24
N ASN A 47 -18.03 -4.35 -7.49
CA ASN A 47 -18.95 -5.43 -7.90
C ASN A 47 -18.64 -6.79 -7.24
N ASN A 48 -17.47 -6.93 -6.62
CA ASN A 48 -17.02 -8.16 -5.96
C ASN A 48 -17.05 -8.06 -4.43
N ILE A 49 -17.64 -6.99 -3.88
CA ILE A 49 -17.66 -6.74 -2.43
C ILE A 49 -19.12 -6.78 -1.96
N THR A 50 -19.43 -7.71 -1.06
CA THR A 50 -20.70 -7.75 -0.33
C THR A 50 -20.43 -7.25 1.08
N LEU A 51 -20.92 -6.05 1.41
CA LEU A 51 -20.86 -5.50 2.77
C LEU A 51 -22.19 -5.78 3.47
N LYS A 52 -22.15 -6.10 4.76
CA LYS A 52 -23.34 -6.33 5.59
C LYS A 52 -23.96 -4.99 5.99
N ASP A 53 -25.29 -4.96 6.16
CA ASP A 53 -26.07 -3.75 6.45
C ASP A 53 -25.89 -3.25 7.89
N SER A 54 -24.82 -2.53 8.17
CA SER A 54 -24.66 -1.73 9.40
C SER A 54 -24.47 -0.24 9.06
N ASN A 55 -24.62 0.66 10.03
CA ASN A 55 -24.43 2.10 9.78
C ASN A 55 -23.02 2.45 9.30
N SER A 56 -22.00 1.73 9.76
CA SER A 56 -20.63 1.85 9.24
C SER A 56 -20.51 1.37 7.80
N ASP A 57 -21.33 0.43 7.37
CA ASP A 57 -21.34 -0.10 6.01
C ASP A 57 -21.96 0.90 5.02
N ILE A 58 -22.86 1.79 5.46
CA ILE A 58 -23.46 2.84 4.61
C ILE A 58 -22.37 3.85 4.18
N GLU A 59 -21.57 4.34 5.13
CA GLU A 59 -20.47 5.27 4.85
C GLU A 59 -19.40 4.61 3.97
N LEU A 60 -19.07 3.35 4.25
CA LEU A 60 -18.13 2.57 3.47
C LEU A 60 -18.64 2.31 2.04
N ASN A 61 -19.92 1.95 1.89
CA ASN A 61 -20.55 1.77 0.59
C ASN A 61 -20.51 3.04 -0.24
N LYS A 62 -20.84 4.19 0.38
CA LYS A 62 -20.79 5.50 -0.27
C LYS A 62 -19.36 5.84 -0.72
N TYR A 63 -18.36 5.59 0.12
CA TYR A 63 -16.96 5.79 -0.25
C TYR A 63 -16.58 4.94 -1.49
N LEU A 64 -16.98 3.67 -1.51
CA LEU A 64 -16.67 2.72 -2.58
C LEU A 64 -17.45 2.96 -3.87
N GLU A 65 -18.44 3.87 -3.88
CA GLU A 65 -19.11 4.30 -5.12
C GLU A 65 -18.16 5.01 -6.07
N GLU A 66 -17.24 5.79 -5.51
CA GLU A 66 -16.31 6.62 -6.27
C GLU A 66 -14.85 6.13 -6.16
N ASN A 67 -14.56 5.18 -5.24
CA ASN A 67 -13.20 4.76 -4.91
C ASN A 67 -13.03 3.23 -4.97
N TYR A 68 -11.79 2.79 -5.15
CA TYR A 68 -11.42 1.38 -5.07
C TYR A 68 -11.21 0.95 -3.61
N LEU A 69 -11.48 -0.35 -3.35
CA LEU A 69 -11.00 -1.03 -2.16
C LEU A 69 -9.67 -1.72 -2.49
N HIS A 70 -8.60 -1.28 -1.85
CA HIS A 70 -7.27 -1.85 -2.05
C HIS A 70 -7.07 -3.09 -1.16
N ILE A 71 -6.24 -4.03 -1.63
CA ILE A 71 -5.77 -5.17 -0.83
C ILE A 71 -4.43 -4.76 -0.24
N GLY A 72 -4.43 -4.37 1.03
CA GLY A 72 -3.22 -3.87 1.70
C GLY A 72 -2.19 -4.95 2.05
N GLY A 73 -2.62 -6.21 2.16
CA GLY A 73 -1.74 -7.34 2.46
C GLY A 73 -2.49 -8.55 3.03
N PRO A 74 -1.75 -9.66 3.32
CA PRO A 74 -2.36 -10.92 3.75
C PRO A 74 -2.73 -10.98 5.25
N VAL A 75 -2.32 -9.99 6.05
CA VAL A 75 -2.52 -9.99 7.50
C VAL A 75 -3.78 -9.22 7.86
N LEU A 76 -4.63 -9.76 8.74
CA LEU A 76 -5.89 -9.16 9.22
C LEU A 76 -6.77 -8.65 8.06
N THR A 77 -7.07 -9.52 7.11
CA THR A 77 -7.82 -9.22 5.89
C THR A 77 -9.28 -8.82 6.11
N ASP A 78 -9.78 -8.91 7.33
CA ASP A 78 -11.09 -8.45 7.80
C ASP A 78 -11.04 -7.01 8.37
N ARG A 79 -9.85 -6.43 8.52
CA ARG A 79 -9.68 -5.08 9.05
C ARG A 79 -9.48 -4.06 7.96
N VAL A 80 -10.21 -2.96 8.10
CA VAL A 80 -10.14 -1.80 7.23
C VAL A 80 -9.09 -0.82 7.78
N LEU A 81 -8.19 -0.41 6.91
CA LEU A 81 -7.23 0.67 7.15
C LEU A 81 -7.37 1.70 6.03
N PHE A 82 -7.04 2.95 6.30
CA PHE A 82 -6.97 3.95 5.25
C PHE A 82 -5.82 4.93 5.44
N LEU A 83 -5.23 5.30 4.31
CA LEU A 83 -4.27 6.39 4.20
C LEU A 83 -5.01 7.67 3.82
N HIS A 84 -4.55 8.80 4.33
CA HIS A 84 -5.07 10.11 3.95
C HIS A 84 -4.01 11.21 4.10
N THR A 85 -4.24 12.34 3.42
CA THR A 85 -3.28 13.45 3.39
C THR A 85 -3.51 14.51 4.48
N ASN A 86 -4.43 14.30 5.41
CA ASN A 86 -4.70 15.26 6.49
C ASN A 86 -4.14 14.75 7.82
N ASN A 87 -3.10 15.41 8.33
CA ASN A 87 -2.45 15.06 9.60
C ASN A 87 -3.19 15.62 10.84
N ASP A 88 -4.16 16.50 10.65
CA ASP A 88 -4.93 17.12 11.75
C ASP A 88 -6.13 16.26 12.19
N ILE A 89 -6.40 15.14 11.49
CA ILE A 89 -7.48 14.24 11.86
C ILE A 89 -7.11 13.47 13.12
N SER A 90 -7.88 13.68 14.19
CA SER A 90 -7.74 12.93 15.44
C SER A 90 -7.89 11.42 15.22
N LYS A 91 -7.19 10.60 16.01
CA LYS A 91 -7.17 9.13 15.91
C LYS A 91 -6.48 8.60 14.63
N SER A 92 -5.68 9.43 13.97
CA SER A 92 -4.78 9.00 12.91
C SER A 92 -3.34 9.02 13.39
N VAL A 93 -2.52 8.12 12.84
CA VAL A 93 -1.09 8.02 13.13
C VAL A 93 -0.31 8.59 11.95
N PRO A 94 0.52 9.63 12.14
CA PRO A 94 1.32 10.16 11.04
C PRO A 94 2.39 9.15 10.60
N VAL A 95 2.43 8.91 9.29
CA VAL A 95 3.51 8.14 8.64
C VAL A 95 4.60 9.07 8.17
N SER A 96 4.22 10.23 7.62
CA SER A 96 5.10 11.32 7.20
C SER A 96 4.45 12.67 7.50
N ASP A 97 5.08 13.76 7.09
CA ASP A 97 4.50 15.10 7.21
C ASP A 97 3.23 15.28 6.34
N GLU A 98 3.06 14.45 5.31
CA GLU A 98 1.96 14.55 4.35
C GLU A 98 0.95 13.40 4.44
N VAL A 99 1.30 12.27 5.04
CA VAL A 99 0.49 11.04 5.01
C VAL A 99 0.29 10.50 6.41
N SER A 100 -0.97 10.24 6.75
CA SER A 100 -1.38 9.55 7.98
C SER A 100 -2.13 8.25 7.66
N ILE A 101 -2.11 7.32 8.61
CA ILE A 101 -2.86 6.07 8.58
C ILE A 101 -3.86 6.01 9.74
N SER A 102 -5.05 5.45 9.50
CA SER A 102 -6.06 5.20 10.53
C SER A 102 -6.81 3.91 10.27
N GLY A 103 -7.24 3.24 11.33
CA GLY A 103 -8.20 2.14 11.31
C GLY A 103 -9.61 2.54 11.78
N ASN A 104 -9.85 3.83 12.02
CA ASN A 104 -11.14 4.30 12.49
C ASN A 104 -12.07 4.69 11.34
N ILE A 105 -12.99 3.79 10.99
CA ILE A 105 -13.93 3.97 9.89
C ILE A 105 -14.88 5.19 10.05
N GLU A 106 -15.12 5.65 11.29
CA GLU A 106 -15.94 6.83 11.54
C GLU A 106 -15.35 8.12 10.92
N LEU A 107 -14.04 8.10 10.63
CA LEU A 107 -13.36 9.24 9.99
C LEU A 107 -13.68 9.36 8.50
N LEU A 108 -14.20 8.32 7.84
CA LEU A 108 -14.51 8.35 6.41
C LEU A 108 -15.47 9.49 6.06
N SER A 109 -16.49 9.72 6.88
CA SER A 109 -17.44 10.83 6.63
C SER A 109 -16.79 12.21 6.72
N SER A 110 -15.81 12.38 7.59
CA SER A 110 -15.04 13.62 7.71
C SER A 110 -14.10 13.82 6.53
N ILE A 111 -13.45 12.75 6.08
CA ILE A 111 -12.56 12.74 4.91
C ILE A 111 -13.34 13.06 3.64
N GLN A 112 -14.50 12.44 3.41
CA GLN A 112 -15.34 12.68 2.24
C GLN A 112 -15.87 14.11 2.14
N LYS A 113 -16.08 14.79 3.27
CA LYS A 113 -16.50 16.20 3.29
C LYS A 113 -15.39 17.18 2.95
N SER A 114 -14.15 16.76 3.04
CA SER A 114 -12.97 17.61 2.81
C SER A 114 -12.46 17.39 1.39
N LYS A 115 -12.80 18.30 0.47
CA LYS A 115 -12.42 18.21 -0.96
C LYS A 115 -10.92 18.12 -1.22
N ASP A 116 -10.10 18.63 -0.30
CA ASP A 116 -8.64 18.69 -0.43
C ASP A 116 -7.92 17.47 0.17
N VAL A 117 -8.64 16.58 0.83
CA VAL A 117 -8.08 15.39 1.45
C VAL A 117 -8.15 14.20 0.49
N LYS A 118 -6.99 13.72 0.07
CA LYS A 118 -6.87 12.46 -0.68
C LYS A 118 -6.89 11.30 0.29
N SER A 119 -7.54 10.20 -0.08
CA SER A 119 -7.59 8.99 0.74
C SER A 119 -7.63 7.72 -0.10
N LYS A 120 -7.12 6.63 0.45
CA LYS A 120 -7.24 5.27 -0.07
C LYS A 120 -7.60 4.31 1.04
N LEU A 121 -8.53 3.41 0.75
CA LEU A 121 -9.04 2.40 1.68
C LEU A 121 -8.41 1.04 1.36
N PHE A 122 -8.03 0.32 2.41
CA PHE A 122 -7.33 -0.97 2.32
C PHE A 122 -8.00 -2.02 3.19
N LEU A 123 -8.04 -3.27 2.70
CA LEU A 123 -8.27 -4.45 3.52
C LEU A 123 -6.95 -5.14 3.84
N GLY A 124 -6.72 -5.41 5.12
CA GLY A 124 -5.51 -6.05 5.60
C GLY A 124 -4.25 -5.20 5.40
N HIS A 125 -3.12 -5.78 5.74
CA HIS A 125 -1.80 -5.17 5.60
C HIS A 125 -0.72 -6.23 5.37
N ALA A 126 0.47 -5.80 4.95
CA ALA A 126 1.68 -6.59 4.95
C ALA A 126 2.42 -6.40 6.28
N GLY A 127 2.92 -7.47 6.85
CA GLY A 127 3.63 -7.46 8.11
C GLY A 127 4.92 -8.27 8.04
N TRP A 128 5.95 -7.79 8.72
CA TRP A 128 7.25 -8.46 8.88
C TRP A 128 7.60 -8.52 10.36
N ASP A 129 8.03 -9.69 10.81
CA ASP A 129 8.59 -9.87 12.13
C ASP A 129 9.95 -9.19 12.28
N SER A 130 10.44 -9.08 13.52
CA SER A 130 11.75 -8.49 13.83
C SER A 130 12.87 -9.09 12.96
N GLY A 131 13.56 -8.25 12.18
CA GLY A 131 14.66 -8.62 11.29
C GLY A 131 14.25 -9.40 10.04
N GLN A 132 12.94 -9.65 9.81
CA GLN A 132 12.47 -10.37 8.63
C GLN A 132 12.63 -9.50 7.38
N LEU A 133 12.19 -8.25 7.42
CA LEU A 133 12.29 -7.33 6.29
C LEU A 133 13.75 -7.12 5.86
N GLU A 134 14.64 -6.93 6.83
CA GLU A 134 16.07 -6.74 6.55
C GLU A 134 16.66 -7.95 5.82
N ARG A 135 16.32 -9.18 6.23
CA ARG A 135 16.76 -10.41 5.54
C ARG A 135 16.21 -10.51 4.12
N GLU A 136 14.94 -10.16 3.90
CA GLU A 136 14.34 -10.17 2.57
C GLU A 136 14.98 -9.11 1.65
N ILE A 137 15.33 -7.94 2.17
CA ILE A 137 16.08 -6.92 1.43
C ILE A 137 17.49 -7.41 1.09
N GLU A 138 18.20 -8.02 2.04
CA GLU A 138 19.53 -8.59 1.83
C GLU A 138 19.52 -9.73 0.82
N ASN A 139 18.45 -10.52 0.76
CA ASN A 139 18.22 -11.57 -0.25
C ASN A 139 17.91 -11.01 -1.64
N GLY A 140 17.59 -9.71 -1.74
CA GLY A 140 17.24 -9.06 -3.00
C GLY A 140 15.79 -9.25 -3.43
N ASP A 141 14.88 -9.53 -2.49
CA ASP A 141 13.44 -9.68 -2.77
C ASP A 141 12.77 -8.32 -2.96
N TRP A 142 13.30 -7.27 -2.34
CA TRP A 142 12.76 -5.91 -2.35
C TRP A 142 13.79 -4.88 -2.77
N LEU A 143 13.34 -3.95 -3.62
CA LEU A 143 14.01 -2.69 -3.89
C LEU A 143 13.40 -1.61 -3.00
N ILE A 144 14.25 -0.66 -2.56
CA ILE A 144 13.83 0.42 -1.67
C ILE A 144 13.84 1.73 -2.44
N GLN A 145 12.76 2.49 -2.32
CA GLN A 145 12.63 3.83 -2.88
C GLN A 145 12.00 4.78 -1.88
N LYS A 146 12.45 6.04 -1.86
CA LYS A 146 11.74 7.07 -1.11
C LYS A 146 10.31 7.23 -1.63
N SER A 147 9.32 7.30 -0.75
CA SER A 147 7.91 7.42 -1.13
C SER A 147 7.61 8.78 -1.78
N SER A 148 6.49 8.80 -2.50
CA SER A 148 5.92 10.01 -3.09
C SER A 148 4.40 9.99 -2.88
N THR A 149 3.87 11.09 -2.34
CA THR A 149 2.43 11.28 -2.11
C THR A 149 1.63 11.19 -3.41
N SER A 150 2.17 11.70 -4.52
CA SER A 150 1.55 11.59 -5.84
C SER A 150 1.48 10.13 -6.33
N ILE A 151 2.50 9.31 -6.09
CA ILE A 151 2.46 7.88 -6.43
C ILE A 151 1.41 7.16 -5.58
N ILE A 152 1.31 7.49 -4.29
CA ILE A 152 0.32 6.85 -3.40
C ILE A 152 -1.11 7.17 -3.85
N PHE A 153 -1.43 8.42 -4.16
CA PHE A 153 -2.82 8.87 -4.29
C PHE A 153 -3.27 9.20 -5.71
N GLU A 154 -2.37 9.47 -6.65
CA GLU A 154 -2.72 10.04 -7.96
C GLU A 154 -2.42 9.10 -9.14
N GLN A 155 -1.54 8.11 -8.95
CA GLN A 155 -1.17 7.20 -10.03
C GLN A 155 -2.22 6.12 -10.23
N GLU A 156 -2.41 5.74 -11.51
CA GLU A 156 -3.19 4.55 -11.87
C GLU A 156 -2.56 3.29 -11.28
N ILE A 157 -3.38 2.46 -10.65
CA ILE A 157 -2.97 1.28 -9.88
C ILE A 157 -2.04 0.36 -10.70
N ASP A 158 -2.42 0.09 -11.96
CA ASP A 158 -1.70 -0.82 -12.84
C ASP A 158 -0.31 -0.30 -13.27
N ASN A 159 -0.09 1.01 -13.17
CA ASN A 159 1.15 1.66 -13.59
C ASN A 159 2.15 1.84 -12.45
N ILE A 160 1.73 1.75 -11.19
CA ILE A 160 2.57 2.08 -10.03
C ILE A 160 3.85 1.25 -10.00
N TRP A 161 3.75 -0.08 -10.21
CA TRP A 161 4.92 -0.96 -10.16
C TRP A 161 5.90 -0.67 -11.30
N ILE A 162 5.41 -0.42 -12.51
CA ILE A 162 6.23 -0.09 -13.69
C ILE A 162 6.93 1.27 -13.48
N ILE A 163 6.20 2.27 -13.01
CA ILE A 163 6.76 3.60 -12.76
C ILE A 163 7.87 3.55 -11.71
N THR A 164 7.65 2.83 -10.61
CA THR A 164 8.63 2.72 -9.53
C THR A 164 9.85 1.89 -9.91
N THR A 165 9.71 0.80 -10.64
CA THR A 165 10.85 -0.01 -11.14
C THR A 165 11.67 0.77 -12.16
N ASN A 166 11.04 1.44 -13.13
CA ASN A 166 11.73 2.24 -14.14
C ASN A 166 12.51 3.41 -13.51
N SER A 167 11.98 4.04 -12.46
CA SER A 167 12.68 5.12 -11.75
C SER A 167 13.98 4.67 -11.06
N LEU A 168 14.11 3.36 -10.80
CA LEU A 168 15.33 2.73 -10.26
C LEU A 168 16.28 2.22 -11.36
N GLY A 169 15.98 2.49 -12.64
CA GLY A 169 16.80 2.08 -13.77
C GLY A 169 16.64 0.61 -14.16
N ILE A 170 15.57 -0.04 -13.71
CA ILE A 170 15.28 -1.43 -14.08
C ILE A 170 14.29 -1.43 -15.26
N GLU A 171 14.80 -1.71 -16.44
CA GLU A 171 13.97 -1.90 -17.63
C GLU A 171 13.38 -3.32 -17.64
N ILE A 172 12.06 -3.42 -17.58
CA ILE A 172 11.32 -4.70 -17.53
C ILE A 172 11.54 -5.52 -18.82
N GLY A 173 11.94 -4.86 -19.92
CA GLY A 173 12.25 -5.50 -21.21
C GLY A 173 13.51 -6.38 -21.20
N ASP A 174 14.46 -6.13 -20.32
CA ASP A 174 15.74 -6.88 -20.28
C ASP A 174 15.62 -8.24 -19.59
N ILE A 175 14.53 -8.50 -18.88
CA ILE A 175 14.33 -9.73 -18.09
C ILE A 175 13.79 -10.88 -18.96
N SER A 176 13.15 -10.58 -20.08
CA SER A 176 12.64 -11.60 -21.00
C SER A 176 13.72 -12.27 -21.86
N ASN A 177 14.95 -11.73 -21.89
CA ASN A 177 16.02 -12.21 -22.77
C ASN A 177 17.07 -13.10 -22.09
N THR A 178 16.97 -13.39 -20.79
CA THR A 178 17.93 -14.26 -20.08
C THR A 178 17.53 -15.73 -19.95
N SER A 179 16.42 -16.15 -20.53
CA SER A 179 16.03 -17.57 -20.61
C SER A 179 16.25 -18.16 -22.02
N GLY A 180 17.49 -18.15 -22.45
CA GLY A 180 17.84 -18.78 -23.72
C GLY A 180 19.33 -18.83 -23.99
N TYR A 181 20.05 -19.71 -23.30
CA TYR A 181 21.18 -20.45 -23.89
C TYR A 181 21.43 -21.72 -23.08
N SER A 182 21.02 -22.81 -23.74
CA SER A 182 21.36 -24.27 -23.73
C SER A 182 21.49 -24.98 -22.43
#